data_8a719ec67649acfc8370fe67d803dfde
#
_entry.id   8a719ec67649acfc8370fe67d803dfde
#
_cell.length_a   1.000
_cell.length_b   1.000
_cell.length_c   1.000
_cell.angle_alpha   90.00
_cell.angle_beta   90.00
_cell.angle_gamma   90.00
#
_symmetry.space_group_name_H-M   'P 1'
#
loop_
_entity.id
_entity.type
_entity.pdbx_description
1 polymer ?
#
loop_
_entity_poly.entity_id
_entity_poly.type
_entity_poly.pdbx_seq_one_letter_code
_entity_poly.pdbx_strand_id
1 'polypeptide(L)'
;MIKKQAEYTICLISNELILYIYMDSKGHKSVMNKLVIGILAHVDAGKTTLSEALLYLSGKINKLGRVDKKNAYLDNFELERARGITIFSKQAVFSVGDMQITLLDTPGHVDFSTEMERTLSVLDYAILLISGSDGIQGHTKTLWRLLSIYRIPVFIFINKMDQNKANKKNVMNELKKQFGEGCIDFTEGINENFNDQLAMCDEIIMESWLNTGSIKTGQVKNAIRKRKVFPCFFGSALKMVGIEQFMRGIAKYAVPPSYPVEFGAKIFKITRDENGNRLTHMKITGGKLKVKDALTNGVWEEKVNQIRIYSGQKFTAVGEVDAGSVCTVTGLTQTRPGEGLGIEKDSDTPVLEPVLYYRILLPANCDPRVLLPMLRELEEEEPGLHIDWNEQLQEIHAQVMGEVQIEILQSLIQDRFGFEVTFGEGRILYKETIANVVEGVGHFEPLGHYSEVHLLLKPAEPGSGLEFGTHCSEDILEKRWQRLV
;
A
#
# COMPACT_ATOMS: atom_id res chain seq x y z
N MET A 1 -29.67 -29.94 27.66
CA MET A 1 -28.22 -30.18 27.70
C MET A 1 -27.87 -31.06 26.48
N ILE A 2 -27.58 -30.44 25.34
CA ILE A 2 -27.15 -31.16 24.12
C ILE A 2 -25.85 -30.46 23.68
N LYS A 3 -24.73 -31.15 23.91
CA LYS A 3 -23.42 -30.77 23.37
C LYS A 3 -23.46 -31.02 21.85
N LYS A 4 -23.30 -29.97 21.03
CA LYS A 4 -22.97 -30.10 19.62
C LYS A 4 -21.49 -30.31 19.49
N GLN A 5 -21.11 -31.52 19.14
CA GLN A 5 -19.77 -31.88 18.64
C GLN A 5 -19.68 -31.40 17.18
N ALA A 6 -18.67 -30.61 16.87
CA ALA A 6 -18.29 -30.32 15.49
C ALA A 6 -17.40 -31.48 15.03
N GLU A 7 -17.85 -32.23 14.04
CA GLU A 7 -17.03 -33.26 13.36
C GLU A 7 -16.15 -32.58 12.31
N TYR A 8 -14.85 -32.81 12.42
CA TYR A 8 -13.85 -32.41 11.41
C TYR A 8 -13.66 -33.56 10.44
N THR A 9 -13.98 -33.35 9.17
CA THR A 9 -13.61 -34.32 8.12
C THR A 9 -12.27 -33.88 7.55
N ILE A 10 -11.19 -34.57 7.88
CA ILE A 10 -9.86 -34.41 7.30
C ILE A 10 -9.84 -35.24 6.01
N CYS A 11 -9.81 -34.60 4.87
CA CYS A 11 -9.53 -35.26 3.60
C CYS A 11 -8.04 -35.07 3.28
N LEU A 12 -7.24 -36.08 3.51
CA LEU A 12 -5.84 -36.16 3.11
C LEU A 12 -5.78 -36.48 1.61
N ILE A 13 -5.45 -35.49 0.80
CA ILE A 13 -4.95 -35.72 -0.56
C ILE A 13 -3.58 -35.07 -0.64
N SER A 14 -2.56 -35.96 -0.68
CA SER A 14 -1.14 -35.74 -1.04
C SER A 14 -0.53 -34.32 -0.74
N ASN A 15 0.32 -34.32 0.25
CA ASN A 15 1.48 -33.42 0.47
C ASN A 15 1.43 -32.01 -0.16
N GLU A 16 0.48 -31.20 0.17
CA GLU A 16 0.52 -29.73 0.14
C GLU A 16 -0.89 -29.15 -0.03
N LEU A 17 -1.26 -28.33 0.88
CA LEU A 17 -2.45 -27.46 1.01
C LEU A 17 -3.54 -28.00 1.95
N ILE A 18 -3.46 -27.54 3.20
CA ILE A 18 -4.63 -27.58 4.09
C ILE A 18 -5.53 -26.40 3.70
N LEU A 19 -6.48 -26.67 2.82
CA LEU A 19 -7.62 -25.76 2.59
C LEU A 19 -8.63 -26.03 3.70
N TYR A 20 -8.69 -25.20 4.74
CA TYR A 20 -9.77 -25.26 5.73
C TYR A 20 -11.09 -24.80 5.09
N ILE A 21 -11.86 -25.74 4.57
CA ILE A 21 -13.26 -25.51 4.23
C ILE A 21 -14.05 -25.72 5.52
N TYR A 22 -14.49 -24.65 6.17
CA TYR A 22 -15.50 -24.72 7.20
C TYR A 22 -16.85 -25.06 6.52
N MET A 23 -17.33 -26.27 6.68
CA MET A 23 -18.73 -26.59 6.35
C MET A 23 -19.59 -26.35 7.58
N ASP A 24 -20.64 -25.56 7.42
CA ASP A 24 -21.67 -25.47 8.45
C ASP A 24 -22.44 -26.80 8.49
N SER A 25 -23.25 -27.00 9.55
CA SER A 25 -24.07 -28.21 9.74
C SER A 25 -25.13 -28.44 8.65
N LYS A 26 -25.13 -27.66 7.55
CA LYS A 26 -26.03 -27.74 6.39
C LYS A 26 -25.28 -27.88 5.06
N GLY A 27 -23.94 -28.04 5.05
CA GLY A 27 -23.16 -28.24 3.82
C GLY A 27 -23.01 -27.00 2.93
N HIS A 28 -23.29 -25.80 3.44
CA HIS A 28 -23.07 -24.57 2.70
C HIS A 28 -21.61 -24.13 2.86
N LYS A 29 -20.95 -23.74 1.77
CA LYS A 29 -19.67 -23.01 1.81
C LYS A 29 -19.92 -21.71 2.58
N SER A 30 -19.44 -21.61 3.83
CA SER A 30 -19.46 -20.32 4.51
C SER A 30 -18.54 -19.37 3.74
N VAL A 31 -19.06 -18.26 3.30
CA VAL A 31 -18.25 -17.19 2.70
C VAL A 31 -17.34 -16.67 3.81
N MET A 32 -16.06 -17.05 3.77
CA MET A 32 -15.10 -16.49 4.72
C MET A 32 -15.02 -14.98 4.52
N ASN A 33 -15.17 -14.24 5.59
CA ASN A 33 -14.99 -12.80 5.61
C ASN A 33 -13.53 -12.48 5.30
N LYS A 34 -13.27 -11.72 4.23
CA LYS A 34 -11.91 -11.35 3.81
C LYS A 34 -11.58 -9.95 4.27
N LEU A 35 -10.35 -9.76 4.73
CA LEU A 35 -9.86 -8.47 5.20
C LEU A 35 -8.42 -8.26 4.77
N VAL A 36 -8.12 -7.12 4.17
CA VAL A 36 -6.75 -6.72 3.76
C VAL A 36 -6.22 -5.73 4.77
N ILE A 37 -5.12 -6.09 5.44
CA ILE A 37 -4.51 -5.25 6.49
C ILE A 37 -3.06 -4.97 6.12
N GLY A 38 -2.66 -3.69 6.14
CA GLY A 38 -1.27 -3.28 5.99
C GLY A 38 -0.59 -3.06 7.34
N ILE A 39 0.68 -3.45 7.48
CA ILE A 39 1.51 -3.05 8.63
C ILE A 39 2.41 -1.90 8.19
N LEU A 40 2.27 -0.77 8.87
CA LEU A 40 3.06 0.43 8.66
C LEU A 40 3.86 0.77 9.92
N ALA A 41 5.12 1.13 9.75
CA ALA A 41 5.99 1.43 10.87
C ALA A 41 7.14 2.33 10.44
N HIS A 42 7.67 3.10 11.37
CA HIS A 42 9.01 3.67 11.24
C HIS A 42 10.07 2.55 11.29
N VAL A 43 11.23 2.80 10.71
CA VAL A 43 12.40 1.88 10.76
C VAL A 43 12.64 1.44 12.20
N ASP A 44 13.03 0.20 12.39
CA ASP A 44 13.34 -0.41 13.70
C ASP A 44 12.19 -0.48 14.72
N ALA A 45 10.96 -0.09 14.39
CA ALA A 45 9.82 -0.27 15.30
C ALA A 45 9.48 -1.76 15.57
N GLY A 46 10.02 -2.69 14.76
CA GLY A 46 9.83 -4.13 14.88
C GLY A 46 8.71 -4.69 13.99
N LYS A 47 8.52 -4.08 12.81
CA LYS A 47 7.49 -4.45 11.83
C LYS A 47 7.55 -5.93 11.46
N THR A 48 8.68 -6.39 10.93
CA THR A 48 8.89 -7.81 10.54
C THR A 48 8.71 -8.75 11.74
N THR A 49 9.16 -8.34 12.95
CA THR A 49 8.97 -9.14 14.17
C THR A 49 7.49 -9.29 14.53
N LEU A 50 6.68 -8.24 14.35
CA LEU A 50 5.23 -8.31 14.59
C LEU A 50 4.56 -9.18 13.51
N SER A 51 4.91 -9.02 12.24
CA SER A 51 4.42 -9.85 11.13
C SER A 51 4.67 -11.34 11.40
N GLU A 52 5.89 -11.70 11.78
CA GLU A 52 6.28 -13.06 12.16
C GLU A 52 5.45 -13.59 13.36
N ALA A 53 5.26 -12.77 14.39
CA ALA A 53 4.49 -13.13 15.57
C ALA A 53 3.01 -13.40 15.22
N LEU A 54 2.39 -12.59 14.35
CA LEU A 54 1.03 -12.80 13.89
C LEU A 54 0.91 -14.09 13.06
N LEU A 55 1.86 -14.35 12.15
CA LEU A 55 1.89 -15.57 11.35
C LEU A 55 2.13 -16.84 12.18
N TYR A 56 2.95 -16.74 13.22
CA TYR A 56 3.19 -17.86 14.14
C TYR A 56 1.94 -18.17 14.98
N LEU A 57 1.30 -17.18 15.58
CA LEU A 57 0.09 -17.39 16.39
C LEU A 57 -1.11 -17.85 15.56
N SER A 58 -1.19 -17.46 14.30
CA SER A 58 -2.22 -17.96 13.39
C SER A 58 -1.96 -19.41 12.91
N GLY A 59 -0.82 -20.02 13.26
CA GLY A 59 -0.41 -21.34 12.78
C GLY A 59 0.06 -21.39 11.34
N LYS A 60 0.23 -20.22 10.68
CA LYS A 60 0.70 -20.14 9.28
C LYS A 60 2.16 -20.58 9.14
N ILE A 61 2.98 -20.30 10.15
CA ILE A 61 4.37 -20.73 10.27
C ILE A 61 4.58 -21.52 11.56
N ASN A 62 5.40 -22.58 11.47
CA ASN A 62 5.67 -23.49 12.60
C ASN A 62 6.83 -23.03 13.48
N LYS A 63 7.63 -22.07 13.02
CA LYS A 63 8.77 -21.52 13.74
C LYS A 63 8.78 -20.01 13.56
N LEU A 64 9.02 -19.30 14.68
CA LEU A 64 9.16 -17.86 14.67
C LEU A 64 10.47 -17.46 13.96
N GLY A 65 10.35 -16.75 12.83
CA GLY A 65 11.50 -16.16 12.15
C GLY A 65 12.05 -14.97 12.91
N ARG A 66 13.31 -14.66 12.70
CA ARG A 66 14.00 -13.52 13.34
C ARG A 66 14.83 -12.77 12.31
N VAL A 67 14.71 -11.45 12.31
CA VAL A 67 15.47 -10.57 11.41
C VAL A 67 16.96 -10.67 11.67
N ASP A 68 17.38 -10.69 12.95
CA ASP A 68 18.78 -10.82 13.36
C ASP A 68 19.43 -12.14 12.96
N LYS A 69 18.62 -13.20 12.78
CA LYS A 69 19.05 -14.51 12.27
C LYS A 69 18.85 -14.68 10.75
N LYS A 70 18.38 -13.65 10.06
CA LYS A 70 18.15 -13.65 8.60
C LYS A 70 17.22 -14.78 8.12
N ASN A 71 16.29 -15.24 8.95
CA ASN A 71 15.37 -16.35 8.67
C ASN A 71 13.88 -16.00 8.80
N ALA A 72 13.55 -14.71 8.71
CA ALA A 72 12.18 -14.25 8.68
C ALA A 72 11.44 -14.75 7.43
N TYR A 73 10.18 -15.15 7.59
CA TYR A 73 9.36 -15.73 6.52
C TYR A 73 9.07 -14.73 5.40
N LEU A 74 8.95 -13.45 5.73
CA LEU A 74 8.66 -12.39 4.78
C LEU A 74 9.93 -11.75 4.19
N ASP A 75 11.06 -11.69 4.90
CA ASP A 75 12.30 -11.08 4.41
C ASP A 75 13.12 -12.08 3.56
N ASN A 76 12.75 -12.20 2.30
CA ASN A 76 13.27 -13.24 1.41
C ASN A 76 14.28 -12.72 0.39
N PHE A 77 14.30 -11.41 0.14
CA PHE A 77 15.21 -10.80 -0.78
C PHE A 77 16.60 -10.64 -0.13
N GLU A 78 17.67 -10.95 -0.85
CA GLU A 78 19.00 -10.99 -0.28
C GLU A 78 19.46 -9.64 0.26
N LEU A 79 19.14 -8.56 -0.47
CA LEU A 79 19.42 -7.19 -0.05
C LEU A 79 18.64 -6.79 1.22
N GLU A 80 17.40 -7.23 1.36
CA GLU A 80 16.60 -7.00 2.58
C GLU A 80 17.22 -7.70 3.78
N ARG A 81 17.65 -8.98 3.60
CA ARG A 81 18.36 -9.74 4.64
C ARG A 81 19.71 -9.16 5.01
N ALA A 82 20.44 -8.63 4.03
CA ALA A 82 21.76 -8.03 4.25
C ALA A 82 21.64 -6.75 5.10
N ARG A 83 20.59 -5.94 4.84
CA ARG A 83 20.38 -4.63 5.47
C ARG A 83 19.43 -4.65 6.66
N GLY A 84 18.63 -5.72 6.82
CA GLY A 84 17.62 -5.83 7.87
C GLY A 84 16.43 -4.89 7.66
N ILE A 85 16.15 -4.44 6.43
CA ILE A 85 15.03 -3.55 6.09
C ILE A 85 14.13 -4.21 5.04
N THR A 86 12.83 -3.97 5.11
CA THR A 86 11.89 -4.35 4.07
C THR A 86 11.91 -3.31 2.96
N ILE A 87 12.15 -3.75 1.73
CA ILE A 87 12.23 -2.89 0.53
C ILE A 87 10.95 -3.00 -0.27
N PHE A 88 10.44 -4.21 -0.47
CA PHE A 88 9.25 -4.50 -1.26
C PHE A 88 8.09 -4.94 -0.39
N SER A 89 6.88 -4.45 -0.72
CA SER A 89 5.65 -4.92 -0.09
C SER A 89 5.43 -6.41 -0.35
N LYS A 90 5.14 -7.17 0.72
CA LYS A 90 4.94 -8.61 0.67
C LYS A 90 3.59 -8.99 1.27
N GLN A 91 3.10 -10.12 0.81
CA GLN A 91 1.80 -10.64 1.19
C GLN A 91 1.92 -11.93 1.99
N ALA A 92 1.11 -12.04 3.04
CA ALA A 92 0.88 -13.30 3.74
C ALA A 92 -0.61 -13.48 4.01
N VAL A 93 -1.12 -14.70 3.86
CA VAL A 93 -2.55 -15.00 4.09
C VAL A 93 -2.68 -15.97 5.24
N PHE A 94 -3.49 -15.61 6.23
CA PHE A 94 -3.80 -16.45 7.39
C PHE A 94 -5.24 -16.24 7.86
N SER A 95 -5.73 -17.08 8.78
CA SER A 95 -7.09 -17.01 9.30
C SER A 95 -7.11 -16.76 10.80
N VAL A 96 -8.07 -15.96 11.26
CA VAL A 96 -8.35 -15.71 12.69
C VAL A 96 -9.85 -15.87 12.88
N GLY A 97 -10.27 -16.97 13.51
CA GLY A 97 -11.69 -17.33 13.59
C GLY A 97 -12.30 -17.56 12.20
N ASP A 98 -13.38 -16.86 11.91
CA ASP A 98 -14.11 -16.89 10.62
C ASP A 98 -13.60 -15.87 9.60
N MET A 99 -12.51 -15.15 9.93
CA MET A 99 -11.95 -14.08 9.10
C MET A 99 -10.65 -14.55 8.43
N GLN A 100 -10.55 -14.40 7.12
CA GLN A 100 -9.33 -14.54 6.35
C GLN A 100 -8.64 -13.19 6.24
N ILE A 101 -7.44 -13.07 6.78
CA ILE A 101 -6.64 -11.85 6.74
C ILE A 101 -5.55 -11.99 5.69
N THR A 102 -5.52 -11.05 4.76
CA THR A 102 -4.38 -10.83 3.89
C THR A 102 -3.54 -9.70 4.49
N LEU A 103 -2.39 -10.05 5.02
CA LEU A 103 -1.43 -9.12 5.58
C LEU A 103 -0.51 -8.62 4.48
N LEU A 104 -0.44 -7.30 4.31
CA LEU A 104 0.52 -6.65 3.43
C LEU A 104 1.61 -6.00 4.31
N ASP A 105 2.81 -6.57 4.26
CA ASP A 105 3.98 -6.03 4.94
C ASP A 105 4.61 -4.96 4.05
N THR A 106 4.58 -3.70 4.47
CA THR A 106 5.03 -2.56 3.67
C THR A 106 6.44 -2.13 4.05
N PRO A 107 7.21 -1.48 3.17
CA PRO A 107 8.49 -0.87 3.52
C PRO A 107 8.36 0.09 4.71
N GLY A 108 9.34 0.06 5.61
CA GLY A 108 9.39 0.97 6.76
C GLY A 108 10.37 2.14 6.58
N HIS A 109 11.21 2.10 5.55
CA HIS A 109 12.19 3.15 5.26
C HIS A 109 11.58 4.25 4.38
N VAL A 110 11.95 5.50 4.65
CA VAL A 110 11.42 6.68 3.96
C VAL A 110 11.66 6.63 2.45
N ASP A 111 12.80 6.09 2.01
CA ASP A 111 13.18 6.00 0.60
C ASP A 111 12.25 5.07 -0.23
N PHE A 112 11.46 4.21 0.44
CA PHE A 112 10.48 3.33 -0.21
C PHE A 112 9.04 3.73 0.11
N SER A 113 8.82 4.98 0.51
CA SER A 113 7.49 5.47 0.88
C SER A 113 6.51 5.49 -0.28
N THR A 114 6.97 5.62 -1.53
CA THR A 114 6.13 5.52 -2.75
C THR A 114 5.54 4.12 -2.91
N GLU A 115 6.34 3.07 -2.71
CA GLU A 115 5.86 1.67 -2.71
C GLU A 115 4.86 1.42 -1.59
N MET A 116 5.13 1.95 -0.40
CA MET A 116 4.21 1.87 0.74
C MET A 116 2.90 2.60 0.41
N GLU A 117 2.94 3.81 -0.14
CA GLU A 117 1.74 4.60 -0.44
C GLU A 117 0.83 3.91 -1.45
N ARG A 118 1.38 3.32 -2.52
CA ARG A 118 0.59 2.54 -3.49
C ARG A 118 -0.19 1.40 -2.82
N THR A 119 0.43 0.76 -1.83
CA THR A 119 -0.22 -0.30 -1.06
C THR A 119 -1.44 0.20 -0.27
N LEU A 120 -1.46 1.48 0.17
CA LEU A 120 -2.58 2.05 0.92
C LEU A 120 -3.91 1.98 0.16
N SER A 121 -3.89 2.12 -1.16
CA SER A 121 -5.09 2.13 -2.02
C SER A 121 -5.94 0.83 -1.93
N VAL A 122 -5.34 -0.27 -1.45
CA VAL A 122 -5.98 -1.59 -1.39
C VAL A 122 -6.23 -2.08 0.05
N LEU A 123 -5.86 -1.30 1.07
CA LEU A 123 -6.07 -1.68 2.47
C LEU A 123 -7.52 -1.45 2.92
N ASP A 124 -8.03 -2.37 3.73
CA ASP A 124 -9.26 -2.18 4.49
C ASP A 124 -8.99 -1.58 5.86
N TYR A 125 -7.86 -1.95 6.47
CA TYR A 125 -7.35 -1.46 7.74
C TYR A 125 -5.83 -1.37 7.70
N ALA A 126 -5.29 -0.55 8.60
CA ALA A 126 -3.86 -0.47 8.84
C ALA A 126 -3.52 -0.81 10.30
N ILE A 127 -2.40 -1.46 10.50
CA ILE A 127 -1.72 -1.58 11.78
C ILE A 127 -0.60 -0.54 11.77
N LEU A 128 -0.73 0.50 12.60
CA LEU A 128 0.34 1.46 12.81
C LEU A 128 1.17 0.99 14.02
N LEU A 129 2.40 0.58 13.75
CA LEU A 129 3.32 0.09 14.75
C LEU A 129 4.22 1.21 15.26
N ILE A 130 4.26 1.38 16.57
CA ILE A 130 5.05 2.42 17.24
C ILE A 130 5.96 1.75 18.28
N SER A 131 7.20 2.19 18.36
CA SER A 131 8.13 1.75 19.40
C SER A 131 7.80 2.46 20.73
N GLY A 132 7.52 1.70 21.78
CA GLY A 132 7.26 2.25 23.11
C GLY A 132 8.48 2.91 23.76
N SER A 133 9.69 2.57 23.33
CA SER A 133 10.94 3.19 23.79
C SER A 133 11.31 4.48 23.06
N ASP A 134 10.94 4.59 21.77
CA ASP A 134 11.38 5.68 20.89
C ASP A 134 10.26 6.72 20.65
N GLY A 135 9.00 6.35 20.99
CA GLY A 135 7.83 7.22 20.80
C GLY A 135 7.47 7.48 19.34
N ILE A 136 6.77 8.59 19.10
CA ILE A 136 6.29 8.98 17.78
C ILE A 136 7.41 9.69 17.00
N GLN A 137 7.91 9.04 15.95
CA GLN A 137 8.95 9.57 15.08
C GLN A 137 8.37 10.43 13.94
N GLY A 138 9.23 11.21 13.26
CA GLY A 138 8.81 12.04 12.12
C GLY A 138 8.08 11.26 11.04
N HIS A 139 8.64 10.12 10.62
CA HIS A 139 8.00 9.23 9.63
C HIS A 139 6.65 8.68 10.10
N THR A 140 6.48 8.39 11.40
CA THR A 140 5.19 7.96 11.96
C THR A 140 4.09 9.02 11.76
N LYS A 141 4.44 10.31 11.83
CA LYS A 141 3.50 11.42 11.55
C LYS A 141 3.12 11.47 10.07
N THR A 142 4.09 11.25 9.18
CA THR A 142 3.83 11.14 7.73
C THR A 142 2.88 9.98 7.44
N LEU A 143 3.13 8.79 8.01
CA LEU A 143 2.25 7.63 7.88
C LEU A 143 0.83 7.93 8.39
N TRP A 144 0.71 8.59 9.55
CA TRP A 144 -0.58 9.00 10.11
C TRP A 144 -1.36 9.94 9.18
N ARG A 145 -0.67 10.93 8.59
CA ARG A 145 -1.25 11.86 7.63
C ARG A 145 -1.75 11.14 6.39
N LEU A 146 -0.94 10.23 5.81
CA LEU A 146 -1.34 9.43 4.65
C LEU A 146 -2.55 8.56 4.96
N LEU A 147 -2.54 7.83 6.09
CA LEU A 147 -3.68 7.04 6.55
C LEU A 147 -4.95 7.88 6.72
N SER A 148 -4.82 9.17 7.04
CA SER A 148 -5.95 10.09 7.11
C SER A 148 -6.46 10.50 5.73
N ILE A 149 -5.56 10.84 4.79
CA ILE A 149 -5.90 11.19 3.40
C ILE A 149 -6.63 10.02 2.72
N TYR A 150 -6.09 8.81 2.85
CA TYR A 150 -6.69 7.60 2.29
C TYR A 150 -7.87 7.06 3.11
N ARG A 151 -8.24 7.73 4.23
CA ARG A 151 -9.36 7.38 5.13
C ARG A 151 -9.32 5.95 5.65
N ILE A 152 -8.14 5.39 5.83
CA ILE A 152 -7.95 4.00 6.29
C ILE A 152 -8.14 3.93 7.80
N PRO A 153 -9.02 3.06 8.34
CA PRO A 153 -9.15 2.80 9.77
C PRO A 153 -7.87 2.18 10.33
N VAL A 154 -7.49 2.55 11.55
CA VAL A 154 -6.18 2.21 12.11
C VAL A 154 -6.33 1.51 13.46
N PHE A 155 -5.60 0.39 13.61
CA PHE A 155 -5.25 -0.20 14.89
C PHE A 155 -3.81 0.19 15.21
N ILE A 156 -3.56 0.65 16.43
CA ILE A 156 -2.22 1.04 16.87
C ILE A 156 -1.65 -0.06 17.78
N PHE A 157 -0.46 -0.56 17.45
CA PHE A 157 0.27 -1.47 18.29
C PHE A 157 1.55 -0.82 18.81
N ILE A 158 1.65 -0.66 20.12
CA ILE A 158 2.83 -0.10 20.81
C ILE A 158 3.73 -1.25 21.20
N ASN A 159 4.82 -1.40 20.45
CA ASN A 159 5.79 -2.49 20.57
C ASN A 159 6.93 -2.15 21.51
N LYS A 160 7.77 -3.13 21.80
CA LYS A 160 8.97 -2.98 22.63
C LYS A 160 8.69 -2.50 24.07
N MET A 161 7.51 -2.83 24.62
CA MET A 161 7.12 -2.46 25.99
C MET A 161 7.94 -3.18 27.06
N ASP A 162 8.77 -4.15 26.68
CA ASP A 162 9.74 -4.85 27.54
C ASP A 162 11.04 -4.06 27.77
N GLN A 163 11.22 -2.92 27.07
CA GLN A 163 12.41 -2.08 27.23
C GLN A 163 12.26 -1.09 28.39
N ASN A 164 13.36 -0.82 29.13
CA ASN A 164 13.35 0.01 30.35
C ASN A 164 12.87 1.46 30.12
N LYS A 165 12.97 1.98 28.89
CA LYS A 165 12.51 3.35 28.55
C LYS A 165 11.02 3.43 28.23
N ALA A 166 10.37 2.29 27.97
CA ALA A 166 8.97 2.25 27.58
C ALA A 166 8.06 2.57 28.80
N ASN A 167 7.20 3.57 28.65
CA ASN A 167 6.22 3.95 29.67
C ASN A 167 4.86 4.13 29.02
N LYS A 168 3.93 3.26 29.39
CA LYS A 168 2.57 3.22 28.81
C LYS A 168 1.85 4.57 28.90
N LYS A 169 1.89 5.21 30.08
CA LYS A 169 1.20 6.49 30.31
C LYS A 169 1.78 7.62 29.45
N ASN A 170 3.11 7.68 29.34
CA ASN A 170 3.77 8.71 28.54
C ASN A 170 3.43 8.54 27.05
N VAL A 171 3.50 7.30 26.54
CA VAL A 171 3.17 7.00 25.15
C VAL A 171 1.69 7.29 24.86
N MET A 172 0.77 6.94 25.74
CA MET A 172 -0.66 7.29 25.56
C MET A 172 -0.89 8.80 25.52
N ASN A 173 -0.24 9.57 26.39
CA ASN A 173 -0.33 11.04 26.37
C ASN A 173 0.24 11.61 25.07
N GLU A 174 1.34 11.07 24.56
CA GLU A 174 1.93 11.47 23.29
C GLU A 174 1.01 11.15 22.12
N LEU A 175 0.41 9.93 22.08
CA LEU A 175 -0.56 9.53 21.06
C LEU A 175 -1.76 10.47 21.04
N LYS A 176 -2.36 10.77 22.19
CA LYS A 176 -3.49 11.69 22.28
C LYS A 176 -3.12 13.10 21.80
N LYS A 177 -1.95 13.59 22.20
CA LYS A 177 -1.47 14.93 21.79
C LYS A 177 -1.22 15.03 20.29
N GLN A 178 -0.69 13.96 19.64
CA GLN A 178 -0.28 14.00 18.22
C GLN A 178 -1.38 13.51 17.27
N PHE A 179 -2.20 12.53 17.69
CA PHE A 179 -3.16 11.85 16.84
C PHE A 179 -4.61 12.07 17.26
N GLY A 180 -4.82 12.68 18.43
CA GLY A 180 -6.14 13.05 18.95
C GLY A 180 -6.66 12.13 20.05
N GLU A 181 -7.70 12.59 20.74
CA GLU A 181 -8.33 11.91 21.89
C GLU A 181 -8.96 10.56 21.55
N GLY A 182 -9.18 10.28 20.26
CA GLY A 182 -9.67 8.98 19.78
C GLY A 182 -8.70 7.81 19.96
N CYS A 183 -7.44 8.06 20.36
CA CYS A 183 -6.49 7.02 20.76
C CYS A 183 -6.88 6.49 22.13
N ILE A 184 -7.40 5.26 22.22
CA ILE A 184 -7.91 4.64 23.43
C ILE A 184 -7.21 3.31 23.67
N ASP A 185 -6.88 3.03 24.92
CA ASP A 185 -6.25 1.78 25.34
C ASP A 185 -7.28 0.63 25.39
N PHE A 186 -7.08 -0.39 24.58
CA PHE A 186 -7.92 -1.59 24.52
C PHE A 186 -7.32 -2.80 25.26
N THR A 187 -6.19 -2.62 25.95
CA THR A 187 -5.52 -3.72 26.69
C THR A 187 -6.10 -3.97 28.06
N GLU A 188 -6.65 -2.96 28.75
CA GLU A 188 -7.11 -3.09 30.14
C GLU A 188 -8.54 -3.63 30.29
N GLY A 189 -9.20 -3.91 29.14
CA GLY A 189 -10.59 -4.39 29.15
C GLY A 189 -11.62 -3.26 29.32
N ILE A 190 -12.90 -3.64 29.34
CA ILE A 190 -14.03 -2.71 29.43
C ILE A 190 -14.23 -2.34 30.90
N ASN A 191 -14.05 -1.05 31.22
CA ASN A 191 -14.35 -0.45 32.52
C ASN A 191 -15.05 0.90 32.32
N GLU A 192 -15.49 1.55 33.38
CA GLU A 192 -16.20 2.83 33.30
C GLU A 192 -15.38 3.91 32.59
N ASN A 193 -14.12 4.08 32.97
CA ASN A 193 -13.21 5.03 32.31
C ASN A 193 -13.00 4.76 30.83
N PHE A 194 -12.97 3.48 30.41
CA PHE A 194 -12.91 3.10 29.00
C PHE A 194 -14.18 3.51 28.24
N ASN A 195 -15.34 3.29 28.84
CA ASN A 195 -16.62 3.68 28.25
C ASN A 195 -16.76 5.21 28.16
N ASP A 196 -16.32 5.96 29.17
CA ASP A 196 -16.29 7.42 29.15
C ASP A 196 -15.42 7.94 28.01
N GLN A 197 -14.23 7.39 27.83
CA GLN A 197 -13.35 7.78 26.72
C GLN A 197 -13.99 7.49 25.35
N LEU A 198 -14.65 6.34 25.19
CA LEU A 198 -15.37 6.00 23.97
C LEU A 198 -16.53 6.96 23.70
N ALA A 199 -17.29 7.30 24.75
CA ALA A 199 -18.43 8.22 24.64
C ALA A 199 -18.00 9.61 24.19
N MET A 200 -16.83 10.08 24.61
CA MET A 200 -16.29 11.37 24.18
C MET A 200 -15.88 11.42 22.70
N CYS A 201 -15.71 10.27 22.05
CA CYS A 201 -15.25 10.21 20.64
C CYS A 201 -16.39 10.21 19.61
N ASP A 202 -17.61 9.83 19.99
CA ASP A 202 -18.72 9.70 19.04
C ASP A 202 -20.07 9.97 19.71
N GLU A 203 -20.89 10.87 19.13
CA GLU A 203 -22.18 11.30 19.67
C GLU A 203 -23.16 10.13 19.87
N ILE A 204 -23.18 9.16 18.94
CA ILE A 204 -24.05 7.97 19.04
C ILE A 204 -23.63 7.08 20.21
N ILE A 205 -22.33 6.98 20.46
CA ILE A 205 -21.79 6.24 21.62
C ILE A 205 -22.13 6.99 22.90
N MET A 206 -21.96 8.32 22.92
CA MET A 206 -22.29 9.17 24.06
C MET A 206 -23.76 9.06 24.44
N GLU A 207 -24.66 9.19 23.49
CA GLU A 207 -26.11 9.05 23.72
C GLU A 207 -26.45 7.67 24.28
N SER A 208 -25.88 6.61 23.71
CA SER A 208 -26.08 5.24 24.20
C SER A 208 -25.59 5.07 25.64
N TRP A 209 -24.40 5.59 25.95
CA TRP A 209 -23.79 5.51 27.28
C TRP A 209 -24.62 6.25 28.33
N LEU A 210 -25.04 7.48 28.04
CA LEU A 210 -25.84 8.30 28.95
C LEU A 210 -27.26 7.71 29.18
N ASN A 211 -27.88 7.15 28.15
CA ASN A 211 -29.25 6.65 28.24
C ASN A 211 -29.35 5.23 28.81
N THR A 212 -28.36 4.37 28.53
CA THR A 212 -28.48 2.93 28.87
C THR A 212 -27.35 2.41 29.77
N GLY A 213 -26.33 3.22 30.08
CA GLY A 213 -25.14 2.78 30.81
C GLY A 213 -24.33 1.69 30.08
N SER A 214 -24.55 1.50 28.78
CA SER A 214 -23.90 0.45 28.01
C SER A 214 -23.53 0.88 26.60
N ILE A 215 -22.41 0.36 26.09
CA ILE A 215 -21.94 0.61 24.70
C ILE A 215 -21.96 -0.71 23.94
N LYS A 216 -22.67 -0.72 22.81
CA LYS A 216 -22.75 -1.91 21.95
C LYS A 216 -21.48 -2.04 21.09
N THR A 217 -20.96 -3.27 20.96
CA THR A 217 -19.76 -3.55 20.13
C THR A 217 -19.92 -3.02 18.70
N GLY A 218 -21.12 -3.04 18.12
CA GLY A 218 -21.37 -2.50 16.78
C GLY A 218 -21.13 -1.00 16.65
N GLN A 219 -21.40 -0.22 17.71
CA GLN A 219 -21.12 1.22 17.75
C GLN A 219 -19.61 1.48 17.77
N VAL A 220 -18.86 0.72 18.57
CA VAL A 220 -17.39 0.80 18.61
C VAL A 220 -16.78 0.44 17.25
N LYS A 221 -17.23 -0.66 16.61
CA LYS A 221 -16.81 -1.04 15.26
C LYS A 221 -17.03 0.10 14.25
N ASN A 222 -18.19 0.75 14.30
CA ASN A 222 -18.52 1.84 13.39
C ASN A 222 -17.65 3.09 13.66
N ALA A 223 -17.38 3.43 14.92
CA ALA A 223 -16.50 4.52 15.31
C ALA A 223 -15.05 4.29 14.83
N ILE A 224 -14.55 3.06 14.95
CA ILE A 224 -13.22 2.67 14.41
C ILE A 224 -13.22 2.81 12.87
N ARG A 225 -14.23 2.26 12.19
CA ARG A 225 -14.36 2.36 10.72
C ARG A 225 -14.41 3.81 10.25
N LYS A 226 -15.06 4.70 10.99
CA LYS A 226 -15.16 6.14 10.70
C LYS A 226 -13.93 6.95 11.16
N ARG A 227 -12.89 6.30 11.67
CA ARG A 227 -11.68 6.96 12.19
C ARG A 227 -11.94 7.95 13.32
N LYS A 228 -12.93 7.69 14.16
CA LYS A 228 -13.21 8.42 15.39
C LYS A 228 -12.52 7.80 16.61
N VAL A 229 -12.31 6.48 16.57
CA VAL A 229 -11.64 5.70 17.60
C VAL A 229 -10.49 4.91 16.98
N PHE A 230 -9.35 4.93 17.64
CA PHE A 230 -8.11 4.24 17.26
C PHE A 230 -7.69 3.32 18.41
N PRO A 231 -8.01 2.01 18.31
CA PRO A 231 -7.67 1.06 19.35
C PRO A 231 -6.15 0.93 19.51
N CYS A 232 -5.66 1.22 20.70
CA CYS A 232 -4.26 1.09 21.10
C CYS A 232 -4.04 -0.20 21.90
N PHE A 233 -3.04 -0.98 21.48
CA PHE A 233 -2.61 -2.20 22.17
C PHE A 233 -1.14 -2.11 22.50
N PHE A 234 -0.75 -2.67 23.65
CA PHE A 234 0.61 -2.63 24.16
C PHE A 234 1.19 -4.02 24.25
N GLY A 235 2.47 -4.17 23.86
CA GLY A 235 3.11 -5.47 23.93
C GLY A 235 4.57 -5.47 23.52
N SER A 236 5.10 -6.68 23.36
CA SER A 236 6.43 -6.94 22.82
C SER A 236 6.33 -8.09 21.82
N ALA A 237 6.50 -7.77 20.55
CA ALA A 237 6.48 -8.76 19.49
C ALA A 237 7.59 -9.80 19.68
N LEU A 238 8.78 -9.36 20.10
CA LEU A 238 9.93 -10.24 20.37
C LEU A 238 9.66 -11.22 21.51
N LYS A 239 8.92 -10.81 22.55
CA LYS A 239 8.57 -11.64 23.72
C LYS A 239 7.22 -12.32 23.57
N MET A 240 6.50 -12.12 22.46
CA MET A 240 5.15 -12.64 22.21
C MET A 240 4.09 -12.15 23.21
N VAL A 241 4.34 -11.02 23.88
CA VAL A 241 3.44 -10.42 24.89
C VAL A 241 2.44 -9.49 24.20
N GLY A 242 1.15 -9.65 24.49
CA GLY A 242 0.07 -8.79 23.98
C GLY A 242 -0.38 -9.09 22.54
N ILE A 243 0.31 -9.97 21.81
CA ILE A 243 0.04 -10.25 20.39
C ILE A 243 -1.30 -10.99 20.20
N GLU A 244 -1.55 -11.99 21.02
CA GLU A 244 -2.82 -12.73 20.98
C GLU A 244 -4.03 -11.83 21.28
N GLN A 245 -3.89 -10.96 22.28
CA GLN A 245 -4.92 -9.97 22.61
C GLN A 245 -5.15 -9.00 21.46
N PHE A 246 -4.08 -8.56 20.80
CA PHE A 246 -4.14 -7.71 19.63
C PHE A 246 -4.88 -8.39 18.47
N MET A 247 -4.52 -9.64 18.14
CA MET A 247 -5.21 -10.43 17.10
C MET A 247 -6.70 -10.60 17.39
N ARG A 248 -7.05 -10.92 18.64
CA ARG A 248 -8.46 -11.02 19.09
C ARG A 248 -9.17 -9.66 18.99
N GLY A 249 -8.45 -8.55 19.27
CA GLY A 249 -8.95 -7.19 19.11
C GLY A 249 -9.30 -6.88 17.66
N ILE A 250 -8.40 -7.19 16.74
CA ILE A 250 -8.66 -7.05 15.29
C ILE A 250 -9.88 -7.87 14.87
N ALA A 251 -9.90 -9.17 15.21
CA ALA A 251 -11.03 -10.05 14.86
C ALA A 251 -12.36 -9.59 15.45
N LYS A 252 -12.34 -9.00 16.68
CA LYS A 252 -13.54 -8.50 17.35
C LYS A 252 -14.05 -7.19 16.76
N TYR A 253 -13.18 -6.26 16.39
CA TYR A 253 -13.56 -4.88 16.09
C TYR A 253 -13.44 -4.50 14.61
N ALA A 254 -12.65 -5.20 13.79
CA ALA A 254 -12.64 -4.97 12.36
C ALA A 254 -13.95 -5.44 11.71
N VAL A 255 -14.39 -4.70 10.71
CA VAL A 255 -15.60 -5.02 9.92
C VAL A 255 -15.14 -5.25 8.48
N PRO A 256 -15.28 -6.48 7.94
CA PRO A 256 -15.00 -6.74 6.53
C PRO A 256 -15.88 -5.85 5.64
N PRO A 257 -15.32 -5.32 4.55
CA PRO A 257 -16.11 -4.55 3.59
C PRO A 257 -17.13 -5.44 2.89
N SER A 258 -18.25 -4.84 2.49
CA SER A 258 -19.18 -5.46 1.57
C SER A 258 -18.82 -5.09 0.15
N TYR A 259 -18.81 -6.07 -0.74
CA TYR A 259 -18.42 -5.88 -2.13
C TYR A 259 -19.64 -6.01 -3.06
N PRO A 260 -19.71 -5.18 -4.14
CA PRO A 260 -20.73 -5.30 -5.16
C PRO A 260 -20.58 -6.60 -5.97
N VAL A 261 -21.65 -6.94 -6.71
CA VAL A 261 -21.69 -8.14 -7.56
C VAL A 261 -20.92 -7.90 -8.87
N GLU A 262 -20.92 -6.65 -9.34
CA GLU A 262 -20.19 -6.26 -10.54
C GLU A 262 -18.70 -6.35 -10.33
N PHE A 263 -17.95 -6.73 -11.40
CA PHE A 263 -16.50 -6.84 -11.33
C PHE A 263 -15.84 -5.50 -11.09
N GLY A 264 -14.92 -5.50 -10.15
CA GLY A 264 -14.03 -4.38 -9.86
C GLY A 264 -12.69 -4.88 -9.35
N ALA A 265 -11.61 -4.20 -9.74
CA ALA A 265 -10.27 -4.47 -9.23
C ALA A 265 -9.42 -3.19 -9.19
N LYS A 266 -8.52 -3.12 -8.21
CA LYS A 266 -7.51 -2.06 -8.08
C LYS A 266 -6.12 -2.65 -8.22
N ILE A 267 -5.35 -2.14 -9.17
CA ILE A 267 -3.96 -2.53 -9.40
C ILE A 267 -3.08 -1.63 -8.54
N PHE A 268 -2.25 -2.23 -7.69
CA PHE A 268 -1.39 -1.44 -6.80
C PHE A 268 0.10 -1.66 -7.02
N LYS A 269 0.48 -2.74 -7.73
CA LYS A 269 1.89 -3.10 -7.92
C LYS A 269 2.10 -3.90 -9.19
N ILE A 270 3.21 -3.67 -9.88
CA ILE A 270 3.74 -4.49 -10.95
C ILE A 270 5.08 -5.06 -10.47
N THR A 271 5.36 -6.32 -10.79
CA THR A 271 6.66 -6.96 -10.57
C THR A 271 6.97 -7.91 -11.71
N ARG A 272 8.17 -8.50 -11.71
CA ARG A 272 8.54 -9.58 -12.62
C ARG A 272 8.98 -10.81 -11.82
N ASP A 273 8.66 -12.00 -12.31
CA ASP A 273 9.16 -13.24 -11.71
C ASP A 273 10.60 -13.56 -12.19
N GLU A 274 11.19 -14.61 -11.66
CA GLU A 274 12.57 -15.07 -12.01
C GLU A 274 12.77 -15.34 -13.49
N ASN A 275 11.70 -15.60 -14.23
CA ASN A 275 11.71 -15.81 -15.68
C ASN A 275 11.45 -14.51 -16.48
N GLY A 276 11.36 -13.37 -15.83
CA GLY A 276 11.07 -12.07 -16.44
C GLY A 276 9.58 -11.87 -16.78
N ASN A 277 8.68 -12.81 -16.43
CA ASN A 277 7.26 -12.64 -16.71
C ASN A 277 6.68 -11.51 -15.86
N ARG A 278 5.92 -10.63 -16.50
CA ARG A 278 5.23 -9.51 -15.85
C ARG A 278 4.08 -10.00 -14.97
N LEU A 279 4.05 -9.52 -13.74
CA LEU A 279 3.09 -9.86 -12.70
C LEU A 279 2.31 -8.61 -12.31
N THR A 280 1.00 -8.62 -12.48
CA THR A 280 0.10 -7.55 -12.05
C THR A 280 -0.57 -7.91 -10.72
N HIS A 281 -0.25 -7.17 -9.67
CA HIS A 281 -0.84 -7.36 -8.34
C HIS A 281 -2.06 -6.48 -8.18
N MET A 282 -3.18 -7.08 -7.81
CA MET A 282 -4.45 -6.38 -7.67
C MET A 282 -5.28 -6.90 -6.50
N LYS A 283 -6.15 -6.04 -5.99
CA LYS A 283 -7.24 -6.41 -5.09
C LYS A 283 -8.55 -6.44 -5.87
N ILE A 284 -9.28 -7.53 -5.74
CA ILE A 284 -10.62 -7.64 -6.30
C ILE A 284 -11.59 -6.91 -5.37
N THR A 285 -12.27 -5.90 -5.86
CA THR A 285 -13.17 -5.01 -5.11
C THR A 285 -14.64 -5.21 -5.46
N GLY A 286 -14.93 -6.11 -6.39
CA GLY A 286 -16.28 -6.50 -6.78
C GLY A 286 -16.29 -7.77 -7.61
N GLY A 287 -17.39 -8.52 -7.55
CA GLY A 287 -17.59 -9.72 -8.32
C GLY A 287 -16.53 -10.82 -8.13
N LYS A 288 -16.11 -11.40 -9.23
CA LYS A 288 -15.12 -12.50 -9.31
C LYS A 288 -14.22 -12.31 -10.52
N LEU A 289 -13.01 -12.85 -10.44
CA LEU A 289 -12.06 -12.96 -11.54
C LEU A 289 -11.72 -14.41 -11.81
N LYS A 290 -11.79 -14.84 -13.07
CA LYS A 290 -11.44 -16.20 -13.51
C LYS A 290 -10.26 -16.18 -14.46
N VAL A 291 -9.56 -17.28 -14.50
CA VAL A 291 -8.56 -17.52 -15.55
C VAL A 291 -9.24 -17.52 -16.92
N LYS A 292 -8.63 -16.84 -17.90
CA LYS A 292 -9.10 -16.55 -19.25
C LYS A 292 -10.15 -15.44 -19.36
N ASP A 293 -10.58 -14.82 -18.26
CA ASP A 293 -11.39 -13.60 -18.37
C ASP A 293 -10.63 -12.53 -19.14
N ALA A 294 -11.34 -11.81 -19.99
CA ALA A 294 -10.84 -10.62 -20.64
C ALA A 294 -11.03 -9.42 -19.72
N LEU A 295 -9.96 -8.68 -19.47
CA LEU A 295 -9.97 -7.44 -18.72
C LEU A 295 -9.73 -6.26 -19.66
N THR A 296 -10.38 -5.16 -19.37
CA THR A 296 -10.25 -3.92 -20.15
C THR A 296 -10.41 -2.69 -19.27
N ASN A 297 -9.75 -1.60 -19.63
CA ASN A 297 -10.02 -0.25 -19.10
C ASN A 297 -10.68 0.66 -20.17
N GLY A 298 -11.13 0.10 -21.31
CA GLY A 298 -11.69 0.84 -22.45
C GLY A 298 -10.65 1.27 -23.50
N VAL A 299 -9.35 1.21 -23.22
CA VAL A 299 -8.26 1.52 -24.15
C VAL A 299 -7.58 0.24 -24.65
N TRP A 300 -7.42 -0.75 -23.77
CA TRP A 300 -6.84 -2.05 -24.07
C TRP A 300 -7.78 -3.17 -23.60
N GLU A 301 -7.61 -4.36 -24.18
CA GLU A 301 -8.28 -5.60 -23.75
C GLU A 301 -7.27 -6.75 -23.78
N GLU A 302 -7.07 -7.41 -22.64
CA GLU A 302 -6.10 -8.49 -22.49
C GLU A 302 -6.70 -9.62 -21.63
N LYS A 303 -6.18 -10.84 -21.80
CA LYS A 303 -6.68 -12.03 -21.11
C LYS A 303 -5.80 -12.43 -19.93
N VAL A 304 -6.45 -12.78 -18.85
CA VAL A 304 -5.79 -13.39 -17.67
C VAL A 304 -5.32 -14.80 -17.99
N ASN A 305 -4.00 -15.01 -17.96
CA ASN A 305 -3.42 -16.33 -18.22
C ASN A 305 -3.39 -17.21 -16.95
N GLN A 306 -3.01 -16.64 -15.82
CA GLN A 306 -2.93 -17.35 -14.55
C GLN A 306 -3.26 -16.40 -13.40
N ILE A 307 -3.89 -16.92 -12.35
CA ILE A 307 -4.15 -16.22 -11.10
C ILE A 307 -3.33 -16.87 -10.00
N ARG A 308 -2.53 -16.10 -9.27
CA ARG A 308 -1.65 -16.56 -8.19
C ARG A 308 -2.04 -15.87 -6.88
N ILE A 309 -2.14 -16.60 -5.80
CA ILE A 309 -2.25 -16.06 -4.44
C ILE A 309 -0.93 -16.30 -3.74
N TYR A 310 -0.20 -15.24 -3.44
CA TYR A 310 1.08 -15.31 -2.76
C TYR A 310 0.92 -15.40 -1.24
N SER A 311 1.84 -16.10 -0.60
CA SER A 311 2.04 -16.09 0.85
C SER A 311 3.54 -16.28 1.12
N GLY A 312 4.24 -15.19 1.39
CA GLY A 312 5.69 -15.14 1.34
C GLY A 312 6.20 -15.33 -0.10
N GLN A 313 7.21 -16.17 -0.29
CA GLN A 313 7.76 -16.51 -1.62
C GLN A 313 6.88 -17.48 -2.41
N LYS A 314 6.10 -18.29 -1.73
CA LYS A 314 5.28 -19.31 -2.37
C LYS A 314 3.96 -18.75 -2.86
N PHE A 315 3.49 -19.26 -3.98
CA PHE A 315 2.16 -18.95 -4.46
C PHE A 315 1.36 -20.22 -4.73
N THR A 316 0.05 -20.06 -4.70
CA THR A 316 -0.91 -21.07 -5.14
C THR A 316 -1.61 -20.54 -6.39
N ALA A 317 -1.57 -21.31 -7.47
CA ALA A 317 -2.36 -21.04 -8.66
C ALA A 317 -3.82 -21.45 -8.42
N VAL A 318 -4.75 -20.57 -8.76
CA VAL A 318 -6.19 -20.79 -8.58
C VAL A 318 -6.94 -20.49 -9.87
N GLY A 319 -8.10 -21.15 -10.07
CA GLY A 319 -8.93 -20.95 -11.25
C GLY A 319 -9.79 -19.69 -11.18
N GLU A 320 -10.17 -19.27 -9.96
CA GLU A 320 -10.99 -18.09 -9.71
C GLU A 320 -10.68 -17.47 -8.35
N VAL A 321 -10.94 -16.16 -8.21
CA VAL A 321 -10.88 -15.42 -6.95
C VAL A 321 -12.09 -14.52 -6.81
N ASP A 322 -12.60 -14.41 -5.57
CA ASP A 322 -13.73 -13.54 -5.22
C ASP A 322 -13.25 -12.19 -4.71
N ALA A 323 -14.15 -11.23 -4.68
CA ALA A 323 -13.96 -9.92 -4.07
C ALA A 323 -13.40 -10.02 -2.64
N GLY A 324 -12.58 -9.04 -2.24
CA GLY A 324 -11.79 -9.03 -1.00
C GLY A 324 -10.46 -9.78 -1.08
N SER A 325 -10.18 -10.49 -2.17
CA SER A 325 -8.90 -11.16 -2.37
C SER A 325 -7.85 -10.21 -2.95
N VAL A 326 -6.61 -10.36 -2.49
CA VAL A 326 -5.43 -9.82 -3.16
C VAL A 326 -4.80 -10.95 -3.94
N CYS A 327 -4.64 -10.76 -5.23
CA CYS A 327 -4.08 -11.75 -6.14
C CYS A 327 -3.09 -11.11 -7.12
N THR A 328 -2.33 -11.97 -7.78
CA THR A 328 -1.40 -11.58 -8.83
C THR A 328 -1.80 -12.31 -10.09
N VAL A 329 -1.85 -11.60 -11.21
CA VAL A 329 -2.22 -12.17 -12.50
C VAL A 329 -1.09 -12.05 -13.50
N THR A 330 -1.03 -13.00 -14.43
CA THR A 330 -0.15 -12.96 -15.60
C THR A 330 -0.97 -12.81 -16.88
N GLY A 331 -0.35 -12.28 -17.94
CA GLY A 331 -1.00 -12.10 -19.24
C GLY A 331 -1.43 -10.65 -19.52
N LEU A 332 -1.26 -9.75 -18.55
CA LEU A 332 -1.54 -8.34 -18.71
C LEU A 332 -0.24 -7.56 -18.91
N THR A 333 -0.14 -6.82 -20.02
CA THR A 333 1.06 -6.06 -20.41
C THR A 333 0.85 -4.55 -20.32
N GLN A 334 -0.39 -4.07 -20.44
CA GLN A 334 -0.74 -2.65 -20.51
C GLN A 334 -1.08 -2.02 -19.16
N THR A 335 -1.26 -2.84 -18.12
CA THR A 335 -1.67 -2.38 -16.79
C THR A 335 -0.59 -1.55 -16.10
N ARG A 336 -0.98 -0.65 -15.20
CA ARG A 336 -0.07 0.18 -14.39
C ARG A 336 -0.52 0.27 -12.94
N PRO A 337 0.40 0.52 -11.99
CA PRO A 337 0.03 0.77 -10.60
C PRO A 337 -0.91 1.98 -10.48
N GLY A 338 -1.96 1.86 -9.65
CA GLY A 338 -2.98 2.88 -9.48
C GLY A 338 -4.18 2.77 -10.43
N GLU A 339 -4.12 1.91 -11.44
CA GLU A 339 -5.20 1.70 -12.39
C GLU A 339 -6.38 0.95 -11.77
N GLY A 340 -7.60 1.40 -12.06
CA GLY A 340 -8.86 0.75 -11.72
C GLY A 340 -9.43 -0.03 -12.88
N LEU A 341 -10.04 -1.18 -12.62
CA LEU A 341 -10.69 -2.01 -13.62
C LEU A 341 -12.17 -2.26 -13.26
N GLY A 342 -13.01 -2.39 -14.26
CA GLY A 342 -14.45 -2.61 -14.10
C GLY A 342 -15.13 -1.38 -13.49
N ILE A 343 -15.74 -1.54 -12.31
CA ILE A 343 -16.42 -0.44 -11.60
C ILE A 343 -15.47 0.52 -10.88
N GLU A 344 -14.19 0.16 -10.74
CA GLU A 344 -13.20 1.00 -10.08
C GLU A 344 -12.66 2.08 -11.01
N LYS A 345 -12.40 3.24 -10.42
CA LYS A 345 -11.69 4.33 -11.07
C LYS A 345 -10.21 4.24 -10.76
N ASP A 346 -9.41 4.88 -11.58
CA ASP A 346 -7.99 5.08 -11.29
C ASP A 346 -7.82 5.75 -9.92
N SER A 347 -6.78 5.38 -9.21
CA SER A 347 -6.42 6.00 -7.94
C SER A 347 -5.96 7.44 -8.18
N ASP A 348 -6.16 8.29 -7.17
CA ASP A 348 -5.60 9.65 -7.18
C ASP A 348 -4.06 9.60 -7.30
N THR A 349 -3.49 10.68 -7.80
CA THR A 349 -2.03 10.86 -7.85
C THR A 349 -1.42 10.68 -6.46
N PRO A 350 -0.33 9.92 -6.31
CA PRO A 350 0.34 9.76 -5.04
C PRO A 350 0.73 11.11 -4.41
N VAL A 351 0.63 11.20 -3.09
CA VAL A 351 1.00 12.40 -2.32
C VAL A 351 2.52 12.52 -2.19
N LEU A 352 3.20 11.37 -2.15
CA LEU A 352 4.65 11.30 -2.05
C LEU A 352 5.27 11.20 -3.43
N GLU A 353 6.07 12.20 -3.79
CA GLU A 353 6.81 12.23 -5.05
C GLU A 353 8.32 12.26 -4.77
N PRO A 354 9.13 11.55 -5.55
CA PRO A 354 10.58 11.69 -5.50
C PRO A 354 11.01 13.10 -5.88
N VAL A 355 11.95 13.65 -5.11
CA VAL A 355 12.45 15.02 -5.31
C VAL A 355 13.93 15.09 -5.66
N LEU A 356 14.63 13.96 -5.59
CA LEU A 356 16.04 13.87 -5.92
C LEU A 356 16.20 13.36 -7.36
N TYR A 357 17.01 14.05 -8.15
CA TYR A 357 17.24 13.76 -9.55
C TYR A 357 18.69 13.43 -9.77
N TYR A 358 18.97 12.24 -10.28
CA TYR A 358 20.32 11.72 -10.47
C TYR A 358 20.54 11.30 -11.91
N ARG A 359 21.74 11.60 -12.42
CA ARG A 359 22.23 11.04 -13.68
C ARG A 359 22.71 9.62 -13.45
N ILE A 360 22.30 8.68 -14.29
CA ILE A 360 22.81 7.31 -14.33
C ILE A 360 24.04 7.29 -15.21
N LEU A 361 25.20 6.96 -14.62
CA LEU A 361 26.48 6.86 -15.31
C LEU A 361 26.67 5.42 -15.79
N LEU A 362 26.79 5.27 -17.09
CA LEU A 362 26.90 3.97 -17.76
C LEU A 362 28.36 3.51 -17.81
N PRO A 363 28.64 2.20 -17.82
CA PRO A 363 29.95 1.66 -18.15
C PRO A 363 30.45 2.12 -19.52
N ALA A 364 31.75 2.28 -19.68
CA ALA A 364 32.38 2.83 -20.90
C ALA A 364 31.97 2.13 -22.21
N ASN A 365 31.56 0.86 -22.17
CA ASN A 365 31.18 0.05 -23.33
C ASN A 365 29.65 -0.20 -23.42
N CYS A 366 28.83 0.52 -22.65
CA CYS A 366 27.38 0.38 -22.65
C CYS A 366 26.73 1.43 -23.55
N ASP A 367 25.97 0.98 -24.57
CA ASP A 367 25.13 1.88 -25.35
C ASP A 367 23.88 2.23 -24.53
N PRO A 368 23.58 3.52 -24.28
CA PRO A 368 22.37 3.96 -23.60
C PRO A 368 21.08 3.37 -24.20
N ARG A 369 21.05 3.14 -25.50
CA ARG A 369 19.88 2.57 -26.20
C ARG A 369 19.58 1.13 -25.80
N VAL A 370 20.57 0.39 -25.32
CA VAL A 370 20.39 -0.98 -24.83
C VAL A 370 19.87 -0.98 -23.39
N LEU A 371 20.39 -0.10 -22.55
CA LEU A 371 19.98 -0.05 -21.14
C LEU A 371 18.65 0.66 -20.91
N LEU A 372 18.32 1.68 -21.73
CA LEU A 372 17.09 2.47 -21.56
C LEU A 372 15.81 1.63 -21.52
N PRO A 373 15.57 0.65 -22.40
CA PRO A 373 14.41 -0.23 -22.31
C PRO A 373 14.37 -1.03 -20.99
N MET A 374 15.53 -1.48 -20.51
CA MET A 374 15.63 -2.23 -19.25
C MET A 374 15.33 -1.35 -18.03
N LEU A 375 15.75 -0.08 -18.07
CA LEU A 375 15.40 0.91 -17.03
C LEU A 375 13.90 1.24 -17.06
N ARG A 376 13.28 1.28 -18.26
CA ARG A 376 11.82 1.43 -18.40
C ARG A 376 11.06 0.25 -17.80
N GLU A 377 11.61 -0.97 -17.82
CA GLU A 377 11.01 -2.10 -17.12
C GLU A 377 11.03 -1.90 -15.59
N LEU A 378 12.10 -1.31 -15.03
CA LEU A 378 12.15 -0.94 -13.62
C LEU A 378 11.16 0.18 -13.29
N GLU A 379 10.97 1.14 -14.20
CA GLU A 379 9.99 2.21 -14.06
C GLU A 379 8.54 1.66 -14.06
N GLU A 380 8.23 0.61 -14.83
CA GLU A 380 6.92 -0.06 -14.72
C GLU A 380 6.65 -0.62 -13.31
N GLU A 381 7.69 -1.15 -12.65
CA GLU A 381 7.59 -1.66 -11.27
C GLU A 381 7.56 -0.51 -10.25
N GLU A 382 8.34 0.54 -10.48
CA GLU A 382 8.48 1.72 -9.63
C GLU A 382 8.29 3.00 -10.45
N PRO A 383 7.03 3.43 -10.70
CA PRO A 383 6.73 4.60 -11.52
C PRO A 383 7.36 5.91 -11.04
N GLY A 384 7.65 5.99 -9.73
CA GLY A 384 8.33 7.15 -9.15
C GLY A 384 9.76 7.38 -9.67
N LEU A 385 10.37 6.41 -10.36
CA LEU A 385 11.70 6.58 -10.94
C LEU A 385 11.76 7.63 -12.05
N HIS A 386 10.66 7.88 -12.74
CA HIS A 386 10.57 8.87 -13.83
C HIS A 386 11.84 8.89 -14.67
N ILE A 387 12.15 7.76 -15.33
CA ILE A 387 13.34 7.62 -16.17
C ILE A 387 13.24 8.61 -17.33
N ASP A 388 14.17 9.55 -17.41
CA ASP A 388 14.26 10.57 -18.44
C ASP A 388 15.47 10.37 -19.34
N TRP A 389 15.26 10.46 -20.65
CA TRP A 389 16.33 10.38 -21.65
C TRP A 389 16.54 11.74 -22.28
N ASN A 390 17.68 12.35 -22.02
CA ASN A 390 18.08 13.60 -22.66
C ASN A 390 18.87 13.30 -23.95
N GLU A 391 18.21 13.48 -25.10
CA GLU A 391 18.83 13.21 -26.42
C GLU A 391 20.02 14.12 -26.73
N GLN A 392 20.03 15.38 -26.27
CA GLN A 392 21.08 16.34 -26.56
C GLN A 392 22.38 16.00 -25.78
N LEU A 393 22.21 15.62 -24.53
CA LEU A 393 23.33 15.28 -23.66
C LEU A 393 23.68 13.79 -23.71
N GLN A 394 22.84 12.96 -24.32
CA GLN A 394 22.96 11.49 -24.33
C GLN A 394 23.05 10.95 -22.89
N GLU A 395 22.22 11.46 -21.99
CA GLU A 395 22.20 11.14 -20.58
C GLU A 395 20.86 10.53 -20.16
N ILE A 396 20.93 9.52 -19.27
CA ILE A 396 19.77 8.95 -18.63
C ILE A 396 19.71 9.48 -17.20
N HIS A 397 18.55 9.94 -16.78
CA HIS A 397 18.30 10.41 -15.43
C HIS A 397 17.17 9.61 -14.76
N ALA A 398 17.21 9.54 -13.44
CA ALA A 398 16.17 8.93 -12.62
C ALA A 398 15.84 9.81 -11.42
N GLN A 399 14.56 9.77 -11.00
CA GLN A 399 14.12 10.37 -9.76
C GLN A 399 14.12 9.33 -8.65
N VAL A 400 14.55 9.71 -7.45
CA VAL A 400 14.59 8.84 -6.28
C VAL A 400 14.16 9.59 -5.02
N MET A 401 13.70 8.84 -4.02
CA MET A 401 13.32 9.36 -2.72
C MET A 401 14.52 9.60 -1.80
N GLY A 402 15.60 8.81 -1.97
CA GLY A 402 16.77 8.87 -1.11
C GLY A 402 17.93 7.99 -1.57
N GLU A 403 19.05 8.08 -0.84
CA GLU A 403 20.31 7.40 -1.20
C GLU A 403 20.23 5.87 -1.12
N VAL A 404 19.46 5.33 -0.17
CA VAL A 404 19.31 3.87 -0.05
C VAL A 404 18.61 3.29 -1.30
N GLN A 405 17.68 4.03 -1.90
CA GLN A 405 17.04 3.61 -3.14
C GLN A 405 18.03 3.52 -4.30
N ILE A 406 19.04 4.43 -4.36
CA ILE A 406 20.11 4.39 -5.38
C ILE A 406 20.89 3.09 -5.29
N GLU A 407 21.32 2.71 -4.10
CA GLU A 407 22.11 1.49 -3.88
C GLU A 407 21.31 0.22 -4.24
N ILE A 408 19.98 0.24 -3.98
CA ILE A 408 19.10 -0.85 -4.38
C ILE A 408 18.96 -0.90 -5.90
N LEU A 409 18.80 0.24 -6.57
CA LEU A 409 18.72 0.31 -8.03
C LEU A 409 20.00 -0.19 -8.69
N GLN A 410 21.16 0.18 -8.17
CA GLN A 410 22.45 -0.34 -8.66
C GLN A 410 22.48 -1.87 -8.60
N SER A 411 22.13 -2.43 -7.44
CA SER A 411 22.10 -3.89 -7.26
C SER A 411 21.07 -4.55 -8.19
N LEU A 412 19.88 -3.97 -8.35
CA LEU A 412 18.85 -4.51 -9.24
C LEU A 412 19.28 -4.49 -10.70
N ILE A 413 19.93 -3.41 -11.16
CA ILE A 413 20.42 -3.30 -12.54
C ILE A 413 21.53 -4.33 -12.77
N GLN A 414 22.47 -4.48 -11.82
CA GLN A 414 23.53 -5.47 -11.90
C GLN A 414 22.98 -6.90 -11.91
N ASP A 415 22.07 -7.24 -10.98
CA ASP A 415 21.56 -8.61 -10.81
C ASP A 415 20.67 -9.05 -11.98
N ARG A 416 19.83 -8.13 -12.50
CA ARG A 416 18.86 -8.47 -13.56
C ARG A 416 19.43 -8.34 -14.96
N PHE A 417 20.27 -7.31 -15.19
CA PHE A 417 20.71 -6.94 -16.54
C PHE A 417 22.22 -7.08 -16.75
N GLY A 418 22.99 -7.31 -15.67
CA GLY A 418 24.43 -7.51 -15.75
C GLY A 418 25.25 -6.23 -15.99
N PHE A 419 24.65 -5.04 -15.80
CA PHE A 419 25.32 -3.75 -15.97
C PHE A 419 25.70 -3.14 -14.63
N GLU A 420 26.98 -2.80 -14.48
CA GLU A 420 27.46 -2.05 -13.31
C GLU A 420 27.33 -0.55 -13.58
N VAL A 421 26.28 0.07 -13.07
CA VAL A 421 26.02 1.50 -13.20
C VAL A 421 26.42 2.23 -11.93
N THR A 422 26.75 3.53 -12.06
CA THR A 422 26.94 4.45 -10.92
C THR A 422 26.02 5.66 -11.09
N PHE A 423 25.85 6.42 -10.02
CA PHE A 423 25.02 7.62 -10.05
C PHE A 423 25.91 8.85 -9.85
N GLY A 424 25.65 9.89 -10.63
CA GLY A 424 26.33 11.17 -10.54
C GLY A 424 25.92 11.96 -9.29
N GLU A 425 26.25 13.24 -9.27
CA GLU A 425 25.80 14.14 -8.21
C GLU A 425 24.28 14.34 -8.28
N GLY A 426 23.62 14.20 -7.13
CA GLY A 426 22.19 14.43 -7.00
C GLY A 426 21.83 15.92 -7.05
N ARG A 427 20.69 16.20 -7.68
CA ARG A 427 20.11 17.54 -7.72
C ARG A 427 18.67 17.47 -7.18
N ILE A 428 18.24 18.55 -6.52
CA ILE A 428 16.83 18.67 -6.11
C ILE A 428 16.04 19.13 -7.31
N LEU A 429 14.95 18.42 -7.62
CA LEU A 429 14.02 18.83 -8.65
C LEU A 429 13.10 19.93 -8.08
N TYR A 430 13.34 21.17 -8.50
CA TYR A 430 12.49 22.29 -8.15
C TYR A 430 11.29 22.35 -9.08
N LYS A 431 10.11 22.54 -8.51
CA LYS A 431 8.90 22.87 -9.28
C LYS A 431 8.71 24.39 -9.25
N GLU A 432 8.44 24.99 -10.38
CA GLU A 432 8.20 26.41 -10.52
C GLU A 432 6.73 26.69 -10.81
N THR A 433 6.25 27.84 -10.36
CA THR A 433 4.94 28.37 -10.72
C THR A 433 5.06 29.86 -10.93
N ILE A 434 4.09 30.44 -11.63
CA ILE A 434 3.99 31.88 -11.81
C ILE A 434 3.25 32.52 -10.62
N ALA A 435 3.72 33.68 -10.18
CA ALA A 435 3.09 34.42 -9.08
C ALA A 435 1.87 35.25 -9.53
N ASN A 436 1.89 35.73 -10.78
CA ASN A 436 0.88 36.60 -11.35
C ASN A 436 0.45 36.14 -12.72
N VAL A 437 -0.66 36.65 -13.23
CA VAL A 437 -1.07 36.43 -14.61
C VAL A 437 -0.06 37.15 -15.53
N VAL A 438 0.49 36.37 -16.48
CA VAL A 438 1.47 36.86 -17.46
C VAL A 438 1.06 36.45 -18.87
N GLU A 439 1.39 37.30 -19.84
CA GLU A 439 1.16 37.02 -21.26
C GLU A 439 2.50 36.73 -21.95
N GLY A 440 2.54 35.61 -22.68
CA GLY A 440 3.64 35.25 -23.57
C GLY A 440 3.19 35.36 -25.01
N VAL A 441 4.02 36.00 -25.86
CA VAL A 441 3.71 36.17 -27.26
C VAL A 441 4.75 35.44 -28.10
N GLY A 442 4.27 34.52 -28.97
CA GLY A 442 5.06 33.86 -29.98
C GLY A 442 4.75 34.44 -31.36
N HIS A 443 5.77 34.87 -32.07
CA HIS A 443 5.67 35.42 -33.42
C HIS A 443 6.50 34.58 -34.42
N PHE A 444 5.91 34.27 -35.57
CA PHE A 444 6.56 33.49 -36.58
C PHE A 444 6.22 34.01 -37.98
N GLU A 445 7.23 34.45 -38.71
CA GLU A 445 7.06 35.10 -40.05
C GLU A 445 8.08 34.56 -41.08
N PRO A 446 8.12 33.28 -41.42
CA PRO A 446 8.99 32.78 -42.49
C PRO A 446 8.28 32.85 -43.84
N LEU A 447 8.99 33.26 -44.89
CA LEU A 447 8.57 33.18 -46.31
C LEU A 447 7.17 33.80 -46.59
N GLY A 448 6.80 34.87 -45.89
CA GLY A 448 5.53 35.57 -46.09
C GLY A 448 4.32 34.91 -45.41
N HIS A 449 4.53 33.93 -44.55
CA HIS A 449 3.50 33.37 -43.70
C HIS A 449 3.61 34.00 -42.32
N TYR A 450 2.56 34.67 -41.86
CA TYR A 450 2.49 35.28 -40.52
C TYR A 450 1.63 34.46 -39.59
N SER A 451 2.15 34.17 -38.42
CA SER A 451 1.34 33.66 -37.30
C SER A 451 1.82 34.28 -35.98
N GLU A 452 0.87 34.64 -35.16
CA GLU A 452 1.11 35.17 -33.82
C GLU A 452 0.20 34.46 -32.83
N VAL A 453 0.79 34.01 -31.71
CA VAL A 453 0.09 33.29 -30.66
C VAL A 453 0.32 34.00 -29.37
N HIS A 454 -0.75 34.36 -28.66
CA HIS A 454 -0.75 34.94 -27.34
C HIS A 454 -1.18 33.87 -26.34
N LEU A 455 -0.31 33.53 -25.40
CA LEU A 455 -0.59 32.62 -24.30
C LEU A 455 -0.74 33.38 -22.99
N LEU A 456 -1.93 33.34 -22.42
CA LEU A 456 -2.19 33.92 -21.12
C LEU A 456 -2.01 32.86 -20.03
N LEU A 457 -0.89 32.94 -19.30
CA LEU A 457 -0.60 32.03 -18.19
C LEU A 457 -1.19 32.59 -16.92
N LYS A 458 -1.96 31.78 -16.21
CA LYS A 458 -2.60 32.15 -14.92
C LYS A 458 -2.12 31.21 -13.82
N PRO A 459 -1.82 31.70 -12.61
CA PRO A 459 -1.55 30.85 -11.48
C PRO A 459 -2.79 30.03 -11.16
N ALA A 460 -2.60 28.75 -10.79
CA ALA A 460 -3.63 27.84 -10.33
C ALA A 460 -3.28 27.25 -8.96
N GLU A 461 -4.20 26.53 -8.36
CA GLU A 461 -3.96 25.91 -7.06
C GLU A 461 -2.82 24.87 -7.14
N PRO A 462 -1.96 24.76 -6.11
CA PRO A 462 -0.91 23.77 -6.08
C PRO A 462 -1.43 22.36 -6.30
N GLY A 463 -0.87 21.65 -7.28
CA GLY A 463 -1.27 20.29 -7.62
C GLY A 463 -2.40 20.16 -8.65
N SER A 464 -2.97 21.28 -9.15
CA SER A 464 -4.02 21.24 -10.19
C SER A 464 -3.52 20.76 -11.57
N GLY A 465 -2.18 20.70 -11.77
CA GLY A 465 -1.61 20.39 -13.07
C GLY A 465 -1.70 21.54 -14.06
N LEU A 466 -1.66 21.20 -15.36
CA LEU A 466 -1.81 22.15 -16.46
C LEU A 466 -3.23 22.06 -17.01
N GLU A 467 -3.96 23.17 -16.99
CA GLU A 467 -5.26 23.30 -17.64
C GLU A 467 -5.14 24.19 -18.86
N PHE A 468 -5.69 23.73 -19.99
CA PHE A 468 -5.71 24.45 -21.25
C PHE A 468 -7.12 24.96 -21.54
N GLY A 469 -7.21 26.23 -21.91
CA GLY A 469 -8.45 26.84 -22.33
C GLY A 469 -8.20 27.79 -23.52
N THR A 470 -9.24 28.22 -24.18
CA THR A 470 -9.16 29.25 -25.23
C THR A 470 -10.13 30.39 -24.95
N HIS A 471 -9.71 31.61 -25.23
CA HIS A 471 -10.54 32.80 -25.28
C HIS A 471 -10.89 33.23 -26.71
N CYS A 472 -10.36 32.50 -27.72
CA CYS A 472 -10.62 32.78 -29.12
C CYS A 472 -11.99 32.24 -29.52
N SER A 473 -12.85 33.06 -30.10
CA SER A 473 -14.14 32.66 -30.66
C SER A 473 -13.96 31.71 -31.83
N GLU A 474 -14.85 30.72 -31.97
CA GLU A 474 -14.90 29.81 -33.11
C GLU A 474 -15.19 30.56 -34.44
N ASP A 475 -15.81 31.75 -34.37
CA ASP A 475 -16.06 32.63 -35.51
C ASP A 475 -14.77 33.30 -36.06
N ILE A 476 -13.74 33.41 -35.17
CA ILE A 476 -12.43 33.99 -35.54
C ILE A 476 -11.47 32.89 -35.98
N LEU A 477 -11.42 31.80 -35.24
CA LEU A 477 -10.56 30.66 -35.53
C LEU A 477 -11.30 29.36 -35.23
N GLU A 478 -11.48 28.50 -36.23
CA GLU A 478 -12.17 27.24 -36.09
C GLU A 478 -11.49 26.36 -35.01
N LYS A 479 -12.28 25.62 -34.28
CA LYS A 479 -11.85 24.75 -33.12
C LYS A 479 -10.74 23.77 -33.46
N ARG A 480 -10.66 23.28 -34.71
CA ARG A 480 -9.59 22.40 -35.20
C ARG A 480 -8.22 23.08 -35.17
N TRP A 481 -8.15 24.38 -35.48
CA TRP A 481 -6.92 25.16 -35.44
C TRP A 481 -6.53 25.56 -34.04
N GLN A 482 -7.52 25.89 -33.19
CA GLN A 482 -7.28 26.20 -31.79
C GLN A 482 -6.67 25.01 -30.99
N ARG A 483 -6.89 23.77 -31.44
CA ARG A 483 -6.31 22.56 -30.85
C ARG A 483 -4.87 22.27 -31.29
N LEU A 484 -4.40 22.93 -32.32
CA LEU A 484 -3.03 22.80 -32.84
C LEU A 484 -2.06 23.78 -32.18
N VAL A 485 -2.55 24.81 -31.53
CA VAL A 485 -1.82 25.76 -30.71
C VAL A 485 -1.67 25.23 -29.29
#